data_40224148a1870d67276c0ace68610fd6
#
_entry.id   40224148a1870d67276c0ace68610fd6
#
_cell.length_a   1.000
_cell.length_b   1.000
_cell.length_c   1.000
_cell.angle_alpha   90.00
_cell.angle_beta   90.00
_cell.angle_gamma   90.00
#
_symmetry.space_group_name_H-M   'P 1'
#
loop_
_entity.id
_entity.type
_entity.pdbx_description
1 polymer ?
#
loop_
_entity_poly.entity_id
_entity_poly.type
_entity_poly.pdbx_seq_one_letter_code
_entity_poly.pdbx_strand_id
1 'polypeptide(L)'
;ELLQKATYEYFLIKGNEMLLNFHRTKLLQWQPNSIVEYITMFDHFVNWQYELLGLEDIRSALFNNHVNGSSINDDSYMWAGNGQIGFGINALDEFMPTEKLYTERRCWGPAHEIGHLHQGAIAWTGCFESSNNLFSNYVLYKIGRECSNGAPLSVLADRKLNNRPFCNFL
;
A
#
# COMPACT_ATOMS: atom_id res chain seq x y z
N GLU A 1 -4.70 -25.15 -4.12
CA GLU A 1 -4.10 -26.48 -3.90
C GLU A 1 -2.75 -26.38 -3.16
N LEU A 2 -1.79 -25.57 -3.61
CA LEU A 2 -0.50 -25.37 -2.92
C LEU A 2 -0.67 -24.89 -1.48
N LEU A 3 -1.45 -23.83 -1.26
CA LEU A 3 -1.73 -23.29 0.08
C LEU A 3 -2.36 -24.30 1.03
N GLN A 4 -3.21 -25.18 0.51
CA GLN A 4 -3.90 -26.19 1.32
C GLN A 4 -3.00 -27.35 1.73
N LYS A 5 -2.06 -27.73 0.85
CA LYS A 5 -1.14 -28.87 1.06
C LYS A 5 0.16 -28.49 1.75
N ALA A 6 0.54 -27.22 1.72
CA ALA A 6 1.80 -26.76 2.29
C ALA A 6 1.76 -26.79 3.81
N THR A 7 2.90 -27.11 4.39
CA THR A 7 3.13 -27.15 5.84
C THR A 7 3.82 -25.89 6.37
N TYR A 8 4.34 -25.05 5.49
CA TYR A 8 5.01 -23.80 5.86
C TYR A 8 4.02 -22.78 6.41
N GLU A 9 4.45 -22.05 7.42
CA GLU A 9 3.65 -21.02 8.09
C GLU A 9 3.49 -19.76 7.25
N TYR A 10 4.50 -19.43 6.43
CA TYR A 10 4.55 -18.24 5.61
C TYR A 10 4.68 -18.58 4.13
N PHE A 11 4.11 -17.72 3.30
CA PHE A 11 4.22 -17.77 1.85
C PHE A 11 4.80 -16.48 1.28
N LEU A 12 5.83 -16.64 0.47
CA LEU A 12 6.41 -15.56 -0.30
C LEU A 12 5.65 -15.40 -1.62
N ILE A 13 5.14 -14.19 -1.83
CA ILE A 13 4.50 -13.79 -3.09
C ILE A 13 5.42 -12.74 -3.71
N LYS A 14 5.94 -13.04 -4.90
CA LYS A 14 6.86 -12.16 -5.62
C LYS A 14 6.15 -11.47 -6.76
N GLY A 15 6.15 -10.13 -6.73
CA GLY A 15 5.77 -9.25 -7.85
C GLY A 15 6.99 -8.75 -8.61
N ASN A 16 6.80 -7.71 -9.39
CA ASN A 16 7.89 -7.02 -10.08
C ASN A 16 8.62 -6.06 -9.14
N GLU A 17 7.91 -5.48 -8.20
CA GLU A 17 8.37 -4.43 -7.27
C GLU A 17 8.31 -4.85 -5.82
N MET A 18 7.41 -5.74 -5.48
CA MET A 18 7.13 -6.15 -4.11
C MET A 18 7.47 -7.61 -3.87
N LEU A 19 7.96 -7.88 -2.66
CA LEU A 19 8.02 -9.21 -2.06
C LEU A 19 7.12 -9.20 -0.83
N LEU A 20 6.03 -9.97 -0.86
CA LEU A 20 5.10 -10.10 0.25
C LEU A 20 5.26 -11.46 0.91
N ASN A 21 5.55 -11.47 2.20
CA ASN A 21 5.67 -12.69 3.00
C ASN A 21 4.51 -12.76 4.00
N PHE A 22 3.43 -13.44 3.63
CA PHE A 22 2.21 -13.47 4.40
C PHE A 22 1.95 -14.79 5.10
N HIS A 23 1.35 -14.69 6.28
CA HIS A 23 0.98 -15.84 7.08
C HIS A 23 -0.08 -16.69 6.36
N ARG A 24 0.17 -18.00 6.30
CA ARG A 24 -0.64 -18.97 5.56
C ARG A 24 -2.11 -18.96 5.98
N THR A 25 -2.40 -18.85 7.29
CA THR A 25 -3.78 -18.83 7.79
C THR A 25 -4.60 -17.70 7.19
N LYS A 26 -4.03 -16.52 7.05
CA LYS A 26 -4.71 -15.36 6.45
C LYS A 26 -4.92 -15.54 4.95
N LEU A 27 -3.94 -16.09 4.24
CA LEU A 27 -4.10 -16.44 2.83
C LEU A 27 -5.20 -17.49 2.60
N LEU A 28 -5.31 -18.46 3.50
CA LEU A 28 -6.39 -19.46 3.45
C LEU A 28 -7.76 -18.88 3.83
N GLN A 29 -7.78 -17.96 4.79
CA GLN A 29 -9.01 -17.31 5.24
C GLN A 29 -9.62 -16.42 4.15
N TRP A 30 -8.80 -15.57 3.54
CA TRP A 30 -9.27 -14.55 2.61
C TRP A 30 -9.24 -14.99 1.15
N GLN A 31 -8.37 -15.95 0.80
CA GLN A 31 -8.26 -16.54 -0.53
C GLN A 31 -8.45 -15.51 -1.65
N PRO A 32 -7.52 -14.53 -1.81
CA PRO A 32 -7.66 -13.54 -2.89
C PRO A 32 -7.94 -14.27 -4.20
N ASN A 33 -8.94 -13.83 -4.92
CA ASN A 33 -9.42 -14.47 -6.15
C ASN A 33 -8.29 -14.71 -7.15
N SER A 34 -7.33 -13.81 -7.19
CA SER A 34 -6.12 -13.93 -7.97
C SER A 34 -4.93 -13.39 -7.18
N ILE A 35 -3.98 -14.26 -6.85
CA ILE A 35 -2.71 -13.86 -6.24
C ILE A 35 -1.92 -12.94 -7.17
N VAL A 36 -2.03 -13.16 -8.49
CA VAL A 36 -1.36 -12.32 -9.50
C VAL A 36 -1.93 -10.90 -9.48
N GLU A 37 -3.23 -10.74 -9.50
CA GLU A 37 -3.87 -9.42 -9.41
C GLU A 37 -3.53 -8.73 -8.08
N TYR A 38 -3.52 -9.48 -6.99
CA TYR A 38 -3.22 -8.96 -5.67
C TYR A 38 -1.80 -8.39 -5.60
N ILE A 39 -0.78 -9.14 -6.03
CA ILE A 39 0.61 -8.64 -6.01
C ILE A 39 0.83 -7.52 -7.03
N THR A 40 0.17 -7.57 -8.20
CA THR A 40 0.22 -6.50 -9.20
C THR A 40 -0.30 -5.18 -8.63
N MET A 41 -1.31 -5.21 -7.75
CA MET A 41 -1.77 -4.00 -7.08
C MET A 41 -0.69 -3.39 -6.19
N PHE A 42 0.03 -4.19 -5.43
CA PHE A 42 1.14 -3.71 -4.62
C PHE A 42 2.29 -3.18 -5.48
N ASP A 43 2.58 -3.83 -6.61
CA ASP A 43 3.54 -3.32 -7.58
C ASP A 43 3.12 -1.94 -8.11
N HIS A 44 1.80 -1.74 -8.35
CA HIS A 44 1.27 -0.43 -8.73
C HIS A 44 1.47 0.62 -7.64
N PHE A 45 1.32 0.29 -6.35
CA PHE A 45 1.55 1.26 -5.27
C PHE A 45 2.99 1.78 -5.30
N VAL A 46 3.95 0.89 -5.46
CA VAL A 46 5.37 1.25 -5.58
C VAL A 46 5.59 2.12 -6.82
N ASN A 47 5.09 1.71 -7.99
CA ASN A 47 5.26 2.42 -9.24
C ASN A 47 4.64 3.83 -9.20
N TRP A 48 3.42 3.97 -8.68
CA TRP A 48 2.77 5.27 -8.56
C TRP A 48 3.50 6.20 -7.58
N GLN A 49 4.10 5.66 -6.54
CA GLN A 49 4.91 6.48 -5.64
C GLN A 49 6.22 6.95 -6.31
N TYR A 50 6.85 6.14 -7.15
CA TYR A 50 7.97 6.58 -7.98
C TYR A 50 7.54 7.62 -9.03
N GLU A 51 6.38 7.46 -9.64
CA GLU A 51 5.77 8.46 -10.51
C GLU A 51 5.59 9.81 -9.79
N LEU A 52 5.05 9.79 -8.57
CA LEU A 52 4.92 10.98 -7.74
C LEU A 52 6.26 11.69 -7.50
N LEU A 53 7.34 10.94 -7.39
CA LEU A 53 8.69 11.45 -7.20
C LEU A 53 9.40 11.85 -8.50
N GLY A 54 8.80 11.57 -9.68
CA GLY A 54 9.44 11.79 -10.97
C GLY A 54 10.64 10.88 -11.22
N LEU A 55 10.62 9.67 -10.71
CA LEU A 55 11.73 8.71 -10.75
C LEU A 55 11.51 7.53 -11.70
N GLU A 56 10.45 7.51 -12.50
CA GLU A 56 10.07 6.37 -13.34
C GLU A 56 11.19 5.99 -14.32
N ASP A 57 11.80 6.99 -14.96
CA ASP A 57 12.78 6.75 -16.02
C ASP A 57 14.15 6.30 -15.49
N ILE A 58 14.47 6.63 -14.24
CA ILE A 58 15.79 6.35 -13.66
C ILE A 58 15.78 5.19 -12.66
N ARG A 59 14.62 4.68 -12.36
CA ARG A 59 14.39 3.70 -11.31
C ARG A 59 15.19 2.42 -11.51
N SER A 60 15.15 1.84 -12.71
CA SER A 60 15.85 0.59 -13.03
C SER A 60 17.36 0.67 -12.83
N ALA A 61 17.94 1.86 -12.94
CA ALA A 61 19.37 2.10 -12.74
C ALA A 61 19.73 2.29 -11.25
N LEU A 62 18.79 2.80 -10.42
CA LEU A 62 19.06 3.17 -9.04
C LEU A 62 18.54 2.15 -8.03
N PHE A 63 17.45 1.45 -8.34
CA PHE A 63 16.71 0.62 -7.38
C PHE A 63 16.41 -0.76 -7.98
N ASN A 64 17.34 -1.66 -7.82
CA ASN A 64 17.18 -3.05 -8.28
C ASN A 64 16.61 -3.98 -7.19
N ASN A 65 16.12 -3.43 -6.10
CA ASN A 65 15.62 -4.19 -4.97
C ASN A 65 14.10 -4.08 -4.86
N HIS A 66 13.47 -5.21 -4.58
CA HIS A 66 12.05 -5.24 -4.24
C HIS A 66 11.81 -4.58 -2.89
N VAL A 67 10.67 -3.92 -2.76
CA VAL A 67 10.14 -3.53 -1.45
C VAL A 67 9.66 -4.78 -0.71
N ASN A 68 10.18 -5.02 0.48
CA ASN A 68 9.82 -6.18 1.29
C ASN A 68 8.66 -5.85 2.22
N GLY A 69 7.60 -6.65 2.18
CA GLY A 69 6.49 -6.58 3.11
C GLY A 69 6.26 -7.93 3.79
N SER A 70 6.20 -7.93 5.12
CA SER A 70 6.02 -9.16 5.89
C SER A 70 4.89 -9.04 6.88
N SER A 71 4.06 -10.08 6.98
CA SER A 71 3.19 -10.21 8.14
C SER A 71 3.95 -10.80 9.31
N ILE A 72 3.67 -10.28 10.49
CA ILE A 72 4.20 -10.80 11.76
C ILE A 72 3.04 -11.22 12.67
N ASN A 73 3.26 -12.29 13.40
CA ASN A 73 2.25 -12.85 14.29
C ASN A 73 2.26 -12.12 15.65
N ASP A 74 1.90 -10.85 15.62
CA ASP A 74 1.76 -10.01 16.80
C ASP A 74 0.56 -9.06 16.68
N ASP A 75 0.31 -8.27 17.72
CA ASP A 75 -0.79 -7.31 17.80
C ASP A 75 -0.43 -5.93 17.21
N SER A 76 0.73 -5.79 16.56
CA SER A 76 1.04 -4.55 15.85
C SER A 76 0.05 -4.31 14.71
N TYR A 77 -0.10 -3.05 14.30
CA TYR A 77 -0.99 -2.73 13.18
C TYR A 77 -0.23 -2.79 11.86
N MET A 78 0.38 -1.69 11.46
CA MET A 78 1.22 -1.56 10.28
C MET A 78 2.42 -0.70 10.64
N TRP A 79 3.54 -0.92 9.99
CA TRP A 79 4.75 -0.16 10.24
C TRP A 79 5.72 -0.21 9.06
N ALA A 80 6.61 0.77 9.00
CA ALA A 80 7.75 0.76 8.10
C ALA A 80 9.05 1.02 8.90
N GLY A 81 10.10 0.33 8.52
CA GLY A 81 11.41 0.50 9.15
C GLY A 81 12.46 -0.44 8.58
N ASN A 82 13.72 -0.08 8.72
CA ASN A 82 14.84 -0.90 8.26
C ASN A 82 14.74 -1.37 6.79
N GLY A 83 14.18 -0.51 5.90
CA GLY A 83 14.03 -0.82 4.48
C GLY A 83 12.93 -1.82 4.13
N GLN A 84 12.01 -2.08 5.04
CA GLN A 84 10.87 -2.98 4.83
C GLN A 84 9.60 -2.43 5.48
N ILE A 85 8.47 -3.00 5.10
CA ILE A 85 7.18 -2.74 5.74
C ILE A 85 6.70 -3.98 6.47
N GLY A 86 5.91 -3.79 7.51
CA GLY A 86 5.35 -4.88 8.31
C GLY A 86 3.86 -4.71 8.57
N PHE A 87 3.20 -5.84 8.74
CA PHE A 87 1.78 -5.92 9.03
C PHE A 87 1.56 -6.89 10.19
N GLY A 88 0.94 -6.45 11.26
CA GLY A 88 0.42 -7.35 12.27
C GLY A 88 -0.59 -8.31 11.65
N ILE A 89 -0.66 -9.55 12.15
CA ILE A 89 -1.48 -10.60 11.53
C ILE A 89 -2.97 -10.19 11.42
N ASN A 90 -3.47 -9.40 12.35
CA ASN A 90 -4.86 -8.93 12.35
C ASN A 90 -5.08 -7.75 11.38
N ALA A 91 -4.05 -6.96 11.09
CA ALA A 91 -4.13 -5.89 10.10
C ALA A 91 -4.38 -6.43 8.69
N LEU A 92 -3.95 -7.64 8.40
CA LEU A 92 -4.19 -8.29 7.10
C LEU A 92 -5.69 -8.42 6.77
N ASP A 93 -6.56 -8.54 7.76
CA ASP A 93 -8.00 -8.67 7.56
C ASP A 93 -8.63 -7.42 6.92
N GLU A 94 -7.94 -6.29 6.98
CA GLU A 94 -8.42 -5.06 6.42
C GLU A 94 -8.19 -4.96 4.91
N PHE A 95 -7.07 -5.47 4.42
CA PHE A 95 -6.68 -5.25 3.03
C PHE A 95 -6.44 -6.53 2.21
N MET A 96 -6.44 -7.71 2.83
CA MET A 96 -6.33 -8.96 2.08
C MET A 96 -7.54 -9.26 1.18
N PRO A 97 -8.80 -8.91 1.55
CA PRO A 97 -9.89 -9.00 0.59
C PRO A 97 -9.62 -8.07 -0.60
N THR A 98 -9.35 -8.65 -1.78
CA THR A 98 -8.89 -7.90 -2.97
C THR A 98 -9.86 -6.79 -3.38
N GLU A 99 -11.17 -7.03 -3.29
CA GLU A 99 -12.19 -6.04 -3.60
C GLU A 99 -12.12 -4.81 -2.68
N LYS A 100 -11.71 -4.98 -1.43
CA LYS A 100 -11.61 -3.87 -0.47
C LYS A 100 -10.42 -2.95 -0.74
N LEU A 101 -9.33 -3.47 -1.30
CA LEU A 101 -8.18 -2.65 -1.67
C LEU A 101 -8.59 -1.48 -2.58
N TYR A 102 -9.43 -1.78 -3.58
CA TYR A 102 -9.84 -0.80 -4.58
C TYR A 102 -11.04 0.05 -4.17
N THR A 103 -11.97 -0.52 -3.38
CA THR A 103 -13.29 0.10 -3.19
C THR A 103 -13.43 0.85 -1.87
N GLU A 104 -12.69 0.45 -0.84
CA GLU A 104 -12.90 0.95 0.52
C GLU A 104 -11.69 1.70 1.11
N ARG A 105 -10.82 2.28 0.28
CA ARG A 105 -9.56 2.93 0.74
C ARG A 105 -8.62 2.01 1.54
N ARG A 106 -8.84 0.70 1.53
CA ARG A 106 -8.00 -0.24 2.29
C ARG A 106 -6.55 -0.29 1.82
N CYS A 107 -6.29 0.17 0.61
CA CYS A 107 -4.95 0.40 0.10
C CYS A 107 -4.19 1.54 0.81
N TRP A 108 -4.89 2.45 1.51
CA TRP A 108 -4.26 3.63 2.11
C TRP A 108 -3.17 3.25 3.12
N GLY A 109 -3.44 2.32 4.04
CA GLY A 109 -2.47 1.85 5.03
C GLY A 109 -1.22 1.23 4.39
N PRO A 110 -1.35 0.16 3.59
CA PRO A 110 -0.20 -0.40 2.88
C PRO A 110 0.57 0.62 2.05
N ALA A 111 -0.11 1.52 1.35
CA ALA A 111 0.54 2.59 0.58
C ALA A 111 1.25 3.61 1.47
N HIS A 112 0.73 3.87 2.67
CA HIS A 112 1.37 4.72 3.68
C HIS A 112 2.70 4.11 4.14
N GLU A 113 2.71 2.84 4.48
CA GLU A 113 3.95 2.16 4.92
C GLU A 113 4.99 2.10 3.79
N ILE A 114 4.58 1.81 2.56
CA ILE A 114 5.47 1.88 1.39
C ILE A 114 6.01 3.32 1.23
N GLY A 115 5.16 4.33 1.45
CA GLY A 115 5.53 5.73 1.38
C GLY A 115 6.67 6.10 2.31
N HIS A 116 6.72 5.56 3.52
CA HIS A 116 7.83 5.79 4.45
C HIS A 116 9.19 5.38 3.89
N LEU A 117 9.24 4.38 3.02
CA LEU A 117 10.48 3.96 2.37
C LEU A 117 10.91 4.91 1.23
N HIS A 118 9.97 5.66 0.68
CA HIS A 118 10.18 6.54 -0.46
C HIS A 118 10.23 8.03 -0.09
N GLN A 119 9.72 8.42 1.06
CA GLN A 119 9.49 9.82 1.42
C GLN A 119 10.75 10.67 1.63
N GLY A 120 11.96 10.09 1.58
CA GLY A 120 13.20 10.81 1.90
C GLY A 120 13.37 12.15 1.22
N ALA A 121 12.85 12.30 -0.01
CA ALA A 121 12.89 13.57 -0.77
C ALA A 121 11.79 14.58 -0.38
N ILE A 122 10.70 14.11 0.25
CA ILE A 122 9.50 14.92 0.58
C ILE A 122 9.20 14.88 2.08
N ALA A 123 10.17 14.57 2.91
CA ALA A 123 9.99 14.48 4.35
C ALA A 123 10.01 15.88 5.00
N TRP A 124 8.95 16.24 5.72
CA TRP A 124 8.89 17.49 6.47
C TRP A 124 9.38 17.25 7.89
N THR A 125 10.38 18.01 8.31
CA THR A 125 10.95 17.89 9.65
C THR A 125 9.87 18.01 10.73
N GLY A 126 9.78 17.02 11.61
CA GLY A 126 8.78 16.97 12.69
C GLY A 126 7.37 16.55 12.25
N CYS A 127 7.13 16.32 10.95
CA CYS A 127 5.83 15.96 10.40
C CYS A 127 5.94 14.78 9.42
N PHE A 128 6.73 13.77 9.74
CA PHE A 128 6.98 12.64 8.85
C PHE A 128 5.70 11.90 8.46
N GLU A 129 4.83 11.64 9.41
CA GLU A 129 3.54 10.98 9.16
C GLU A 129 2.64 11.81 8.24
N SER A 130 2.58 13.12 8.48
CA SER A 130 1.76 14.03 7.67
C SER A 130 2.29 14.16 6.24
N SER A 131 3.60 14.31 6.06
CA SER A 131 4.19 14.38 4.73
C SER A 131 4.06 13.05 3.97
N ASN A 132 4.10 11.93 4.69
CA ASN A 132 3.91 10.60 4.11
C ASN A 132 2.50 10.37 3.56
N ASN A 133 1.49 11.06 4.10
CA ASN A 133 0.13 10.98 3.58
C ASN A 133 0.01 11.42 2.11
N LEU A 134 0.99 12.17 1.59
CA LEU A 134 1.05 12.51 0.17
C LEU A 134 1.14 11.26 -0.71
N PHE A 135 1.94 10.28 -0.32
CA PHE A 135 2.11 9.02 -1.04
C PHE A 135 0.85 8.16 -1.02
N SER A 136 0.24 7.99 0.14
CA SER A 136 -1.02 7.25 0.30
C SER A 136 -2.15 7.90 -0.50
N ASN A 137 -2.26 9.23 -0.42
CA ASN A 137 -3.30 9.97 -1.11
C ASN A 137 -3.10 9.96 -2.62
N TYR A 138 -1.86 9.89 -3.09
CA TYR A 138 -1.59 9.74 -4.52
C TYR A 138 -2.05 8.36 -5.03
N VAL A 139 -1.81 7.31 -4.26
CA VAL A 139 -2.34 5.97 -4.59
C VAL A 139 -3.87 5.98 -4.64
N LEU A 140 -4.55 6.59 -3.66
CA LEU A 140 -6.00 6.74 -3.70
C LEU A 140 -6.48 7.51 -4.94
N TYR A 141 -5.78 8.59 -5.31
CA TYR A 141 -6.08 9.34 -6.53
C TYR A 141 -5.97 8.47 -7.77
N LYS A 142 -4.92 7.65 -7.89
CA LYS A 142 -4.69 6.75 -9.04
C LYS A 142 -5.79 5.69 -9.19
N ILE A 143 -6.38 5.23 -8.10
CA ILE A 143 -7.53 4.31 -8.13
C ILE A 143 -8.90 5.01 -8.20
N GLY A 144 -8.91 6.32 -8.40
CA GLY A 144 -10.15 7.10 -8.54
C GLY A 144 -10.88 7.39 -7.23
N ARG A 145 -10.14 7.47 -6.10
CA ARG A 145 -10.70 7.75 -4.78
C ARG A 145 -10.27 9.11 -4.24
N GLU A 146 -11.07 9.65 -3.32
CA GLU A 146 -10.71 10.86 -2.58
C GLU A 146 -9.60 10.55 -1.57
N CYS A 147 -8.70 11.52 -1.37
CA CYS A 147 -7.50 11.32 -0.58
C CYS A 147 -7.75 10.83 0.84
N SER A 148 -8.54 11.48 1.65
CA SER A 148 -8.57 11.17 3.09
C SER A 148 -9.61 10.15 3.51
N ASN A 149 -10.72 10.05 2.81
CA ASN A 149 -11.82 9.17 3.18
C ASN A 149 -12.21 8.13 2.12
N GLY A 150 -11.47 8.08 1.02
CA GLY A 150 -11.71 7.11 -0.05
C GLY A 150 -12.99 7.32 -0.85
N ALA A 151 -13.62 8.49 -0.76
CA ALA A 151 -14.78 8.80 -1.59
C ALA A 151 -14.40 8.86 -3.09
N PRO A 152 -15.34 8.60 -4.00
CA PRO A 152 -15.10 8.75 -5.44
C PRO A 152 -14.64 10.16 -5.81
N LEU A 153 -13.74 10.29 -6.80
CA LEU A 153 -13.24 11.60 -7.27
C LEU A 153 -14.32 12.56 -7.76
N SER A 154 -15.48 12.05 -8.16
CA SER A 154 -16.64 12.89 -8.52
C SER A 154 -17.04 13.83 -7.38
N VAL A 155 -16.90 13.39 -6.14
CA VAL A 155 -17.20 14.22 -4.95
C VAL A 155 -16.19 15.36 -4.78
N LEU A 156 -14.96 15.20 -5.27
CA LEU A 156 -13.94 16.24 -5.26
C LEU A 156 -14.31 17.44 -6.14
N ALA A 157 -14.95 17.21 -7.28
CA ALA A 157 -15.39 18.27 -8.16
C ALA A 157 -16.40 19.18 -7.44
N ASP A 158 -17.36 18.59 -6.74
CA ASP A 158 -18.35 19.33 -5.95
C ASP A 158 -17.71 20.10 -4.79
N ARG A 159 -16.71 19.52 -4.14
CA ARG A 159 -15.98 20.17 -3.04
C ARG A 159 -15.17 21.37 -3.52
N LYS A 160 -14.52 21.25 -4.68
CA LYS A 160 -13.79 22.38 -5.31
C LYS A 160 -14.73 23.55 -5.61
N LEU A 161 -15.88 23.26 -6.20
CA LEU A 161 -16.90 24.28 -6.53
C LEU A 161 -17.42 24.99 -5.29
N ASN A 162 -17.46 24.31 -4.14
CA ASN A 162 -17.95 24.86 -2.88
C ASN A 162 -16.84 25.42 -1.96
N ASN A 163 -15.65 25.73 -2.49
CA ASN A 163 -14.50 26.26 -1.73
C ASN A 163 -14.08 25.39 -0.53
N ARG A 164 -14.36 24.10 -0.57
CA ARG A 164 -13.90 23.17 0.48
C ARG A 164 -12.46 22.74 0.21
N PRO A 165 -11.65 22.50 1.25
CA PRO A 165 -10.29 22.05 1.06
C PRO A 165 -10.26 20.74 0.25
N PHE A 166 -9.36 20.70 -0.70
CA PHE A 166 -9.21 19.60 -1.66
C PHE A 166 -8.88 18.27 -0.97
N CYS A 167 -8.03 18.32 0.02
CA CYS A 167 -7.65 17.23 0.89
C CYS A 167 -7.37 17.77 2.29
N ASN A 168 -7.80 17.06 3.33
CA ASN A 168 -7.24 17.26 4.65
C ASN A 168 -5.90 16.50 4.66
N PHE A 169 -4.82 17.21 4.43
CA PHE A 169 -3.47 16.65 4.52
C PHE A 169 -2.97 16.52 5.96
N LEU A 170 -3.71 17.02 6.91
CA LEU A 170 -3.35 17.02 8.34
C LEU A 170 -4.29 16.11 9.11
#